data_92286d9a3537096a1ea8d4aa3c65e11c
#
_entry.id   92286d9a3537096a1ea8d4aa3c65e11c
#
_cell.length_a   1.000
_cell.length_b   1.000
_cell.length_c   1.000
_cell.angle_alpha   90.00
_cell.angle_beta   90.00
_cell.angle_gamma   90.00
#
_symmetry.space_group_name_H-M   'P 1'
#
loop_
_entity.id
_entity.type
_entity.pdbx_description
1 polymer ?
#
loop_
_entity_poly.entity_id
_entity_poly.type
_entity_poly.pdbx_seq_one_letter_code
_entity_poly.pdbx_strand_id
1 'polypeptide(L)'
;VRIGLLTREYPPEVYGGAGVHVGFLVPRLRELVDVDVHCFGGERPDAVAHQPAPNLANANPALSTLSVDLEITAAVAGVDLVHSHTWYANFAGHLSKILHGVPHVITAHSLEPRRPWKAEQLGGGYRLSSWVERTAYEAADAVIAVSDGMRADVLDCYPTLDPARVHVVRNGIDTSLYESVSGTDALERHGIDPAKPIVAFVGRITRQKGVGHLVAAAHRITEDAQLVLCAGAPDTPEIAAETEAAVAELAKARPGVFWIQEMLPTEEVKQVLSHATVFVCPSVYEPLGIVNLEAMACGTAVVASDVGGIPEVVDDGVTGLLVHYDEADVEAFRDGLAASISRLLADPARAAAMGKAGRERAVREFSWAGVAAQTVDVYRSVI
;
A
#
# COMPACT_ATOMS: atom_id res chain seq x y z
N VAL A 1 -5.02 8.51 -27.66
CA VAL A 1 -3.74 8.59 -26.90
C VAL A 1 -3.41 7.18 -26.46
N ARG A 2 -2.20 6.72 -26.77
CA ARG A 2 -1.69 5.39 -26.44
C ARG A 2 -0.62 5.50 -25.36
N ILE A 3 -0.83 4.84 -24.23
CA ILE A 3 0.02 4.93 -23.04
C ILE A 3 0.78 3.62 -22.86
N GLY A 4 2.10 3.70 -22.70
CA GLY A 4 2.92 2.59 -22.20
C GLY A 4 2.93 2.61 -20.68
N LEU A 5 2.18 1.74 -20.01
CA LEU A 5 2.18 1.63 -18.55
C LEU A 5 3.19 0.60 -18.11
N LEU A 6 4.17 1.05 -17.31
CA LEU A 6 5.34 0.27 -16.91
C LEU A 6 5.28 -0.05 -15.42
N THR A 7 5.30 -1.32 -15.08
CA THR A 7 5.16 -1.77 -13.68
C THR A 7 5.92 -3.05 -13.41
N ARG A 8 6.36 -3.25 -12.17
CA ARG A 8 6.87 -4.56 -11.76
C ARG A 8 5.74 -5.57 -11.60
N GLU A 9 4.69 -5.18 -10.88
CA GLU A 9 3.60 -6.06 -10.47
C GLU A 9 2.36 -5.80 -11.32
N TYR A 10 1.76 -6.88 -11.84
CA TYR A 10 0.48 -6.84 -12.53
C TYR A 10 -0.26 -8.17 -12.33
N PRO A 11 -1.59 -8.18 -12.19
CA PRO A 11 -2.33 -9.42 -11.99
C PRO A 11 -1.97 -10.54 -12.98
N PRO A 12 -1.91 -11.82 -12.55
CA PRO A 12 -2.26 -12.32 -11.22
C PRO A 12 -1.13 -12.20 -10.17
N GLU A 13 0.06 -11.78 -10.56
CA GLU A 13 1.23 -11.68 -9.68
C GLU A 13 1.29 -10.32 -9.01
N VAL A 14 0.58 -10.18 -7.88
CA VAL A 14 0.53 -8.95 -7.08
C VAL A 14 1.08 -9.22 -5.69
N TYR A 15 2.05 -8.41 -5.25
CA TYR A 15 2.73 -8.56 -3.97
C TYR A 15 2.48 -7.38 -3.03
N GLY A 16 2.30 -6.18 -3.55
CA GLY A 16 2.18 -4.95 -2.77
C GLY A 16 1.14 -3.95 -3.28
N GLY A 17 1.02 -2.83 -2.55
CA GLY A 17 0.02 -1.81 -2.85
C GLY A 17 0.14 -1.20 -4.26
N ALA A 18 1.35 -1.14 -4.83
CA ALA A 18 1.54 -0.67 -6.21
C ALA A 18 0.90 -1.61 -7.23
N GLY A 19 1.04 -2.93 -7.05
CA GLY A 19 0.40 -3.93 -7.90
C GLY A 19 -1.12 -3.91 -7.78
N VAL A 20 -1.65 -3.74 -6.56
CA VAL A 20 -3.09 -3.55 -6.31
C VAL A 20 -3.58 -2.29 -7.06
N HIS A 21 -2.87 -1.17 -6.90
CA HIS A 21 -3.20 0.09 -7.59
C HIS A 21 -3.28 -0.10 -9.12
N VAL A 22 -2.25 -0.67 -9.72
CA VAL A 22 -2.19 -0.87 -11.18
C VAL A 22 -3.30 -1.82 -11.64
N GLY A 23 -3.56 -2.89 -10.88
CA GLY A 23 -4.62 -3.87 -11.18
C GLY A 23 -6.01 -3.25 -11.26
N PHE A 24 -6.32 -2.27 -10.42
CA PHE A 24 -7.61 -1.54 -10.47
C PHE A 24 -7.60 -0.35 -11.42
N LEU A 25 -6.47 0.34 -11.54
CA LEU A 25 -6.37 1.53 -12.39
C LEU A 25 -6.45 1.18 -13.89
N VAL A 26 -5.72 0.17 -14.35
CA VAL A 26 -5.62 -0.17 -15.79
C VAL A 26 -6.97 -0.43 -16.44
N PRO A 27 -7.89 -1.24 -15.89
CA PRO A 27 -9.21 -1.42 -16.49
C PRO A 27 -9.97 -0.10 -16.69
N ARG A 28 -9.85 0.83 -15.74
CA ARG A 28 -10.52 2.14 -15.81
C ARG A 28 -9.82 3.11 -16.77
N LEU A 29 -8.49 3.04 -16.88
CA LEU A 29 -7.76 3.81 -17.89
C LEU A 29 -8.14 3.35 -19.31
N ARG A 30 -8.28 2.04 -19.53
CA ARG A 30 -8.68 1.47 -20.84
C ARG A 30 -10.07 1.88 -21.29
N GLU A 31 -10.92 2.37 -20.39
CA GLU A 31 -12.20 2.99 -20.75
C GLU A 31 -12.02 4.40 -21.35
N LEU A 32 -10.86 5.05 -21.13
CA LEU A 32 -10.60 6.44 -21.46
C LEU A 32 -9.50 6.62 -22.52
N VAL A 33 -8.50 5.75 -22.54
CA VAL A 33 -7.32 5.81 -23.42
C VAL A 33 -6.84 4.40 -23.75
N ASP A 34 -6.01 4.26 -24.80
CA ASP A 34 -5.37 2.99 -25.12
C ASP A 34 -4.19 2.75 -24.16
N VAL A 35 -4.14 1.56 -23.53
CA VAL A 35 -3.09 1.23 -22.54
C VAL A 35 -2.43 -0.08 -22.89
N ASP A 36 -1.14 -0.01 -23.20
CA ASP A 36 -0.23 -1.15 -23.30
C ASP A 36 0.49 -1.33 -21.96
N VAL A 37 0.26 -2.45 -21.31
CA VAL A 37 0.91 -2.75 -20.03
C VAL A 37 2.19 -3.55 -20.29
N HIS A 38 3.31 -3.08 -19.77
CA HIS A 38 4.58 -3.79 -19.71
C HIS A 38 4.91 -4.10 -18.24
N CYS A 39 5.07 -5.38 -17.92
CA CYS A 39 5.29 -5.82 -16.54
C CYS A 39 6.39 -6.88 -16.44
N PHE A 40 6.85 -7.13 -15.23
CA PHE A 40 7.80 -8.21 -14.95
C PHE A 40 7.04 -9.54 -14.80
N GLY A 41 7.74 -10.66 -14.99
CA GLY A 41 7.25 -11.99 -14.67
C GLY A 41 6.80 -12.83 -15.86
N GLY A 42 5.86 -13.74 -15.62
CA GLY A 42 5.38 -14.71 -16.64
C GLY A 42 4.40 -14.10 -17.64
N GLU A 43 4.17 -14.83 -18.74
CA GLU A 43 3.18 -14.46 -19.75
C GLU A 43 1.77 -14.29 -19.16
N ARG A 44 1.05 -13.29 -19.66
CA ARG A 44 -0.34 -13.01 -19.30
C ARG A 44 -1.10 -12.40 -20.50
N PRO A 45 -2.41 -12.58 -20.57
CA PRO A 45 -3.15 -12.31 -21.82
C PRO A 45 -3.30 -10.83 -22.18
N ASP A 46 -3.18 -9.94 -21.19
CA ASP A 46 -3.50 -8.51 -21.35
C ASP A 46 -2.32 -7.56 -21.03
N ALA A 47 -1.10 -8.13 -20.96
CA ALA A 47 0.14 -7.38 -20.74
C ALA A 47 1.33 -8.06 -21.41
N VAL A 48 2.32 -7.28 -21.78
CA VAL A 48 3.62 -7.77 -22.25
C VAL A 48 4.51 -8.01 -21.03
N ALA A 49 4.86 -9.27 -20.82
CA ALA A 49 5.71 -9.67 -19.70
C ALA A 49 7.19 -9.72 -20.10
N HIS A 50 8.06 -9.26 -19.21
CA HIS A 50 9.50 -9.19 -19.41
C HIS A 50 10.25 -9.94 -18.31
N GLN A 51 11.32 -10.60 -18.69
CA GLN A 51 12.14 -11.41 -17.80
C GLN A 51 13.56 -10.81 -17.71
N PRO A 52 14.26 -11.03 -16.60
CA PRO A 52 15.66 -10.65 -16.50
C PRO A 52 16.51 -11.35 -17.59
N ALA A 53 17.48 -10.63 -18.11
CA ALA A 53 18.45 -11.22 -19.02
C ALA A 53 19.11 -12.47 -18.36
N PRO A 54 19.26 -13.61 -19.09
CA PRO A 54 19.68 -14.89 -18.51
C PRO A 54 20.98 -14.81 -17.70
N ASN A 55 21.93 -13.98 -18.14
CA ASN A 55 23.22 -13.76 -17.47
C ASN A 55 23.12 -12.85 -16.23
N LEU A 56 21.98 -12.18 -16.02
CA LEU A 56 21.72 -11.28 -14.88
C LEU A 56 20.61 -11.80 -13.96
N ALA A 57 19.95 -12.91 -14.30
CA ALA A 57 18.83 -13.47 -13.51
C ALA A 57 19.23 -13.81 -12.06
N ASN A 58 20.48 -14.23 -11.84
CA ASN A 58 21.02 -14.57 -10.52
C ASN A 58 21.98 -13.49 -9.98
N ALA A 59 21.99 -12.31 -10.58
CA ALA A 59 22.81 -11.19 -10.12
C ALA A 59 22.18 -10.50 -8.90
N ASN A 60 22.80 -9.41 -8.42
CA ASN A 60 22.14 -8.56 -7.43
C ASN A 60 20.76 -8.15 -7.93
N PRO A 61 19.69 -8.20 -7.09
CA PRO A 61 18.31 -7.92 -7.50
C PRO A 61 18.13 -6.58 -8.24
N ALA A 62 18.91 -5.55 -7.89
CA ALA A 62 18.85 -4.27 -8.60
C ALA A 62 19.40 -4.36 -10.04
N LEU A 63 20.47 -5.13 -10.28
CA LEU A 63 20.99 -5.35 -11.64
C LEU A 63 20.01 -6.19 -12.48
N SER A 64 19.42 -7.21 -11.86
CA SER A 64 18.39 -8.01 -12.51
C SER A 64 17.20 -7.14 -12.93
N THR A 65 16.74 -6.23 -12.05
CA THR A 65 15.69 -5.24 -12.35
C THR A 65 16.07 -4.36 -13.55
N LEU A 66 17.26 -3.77 -13.56
CA LEU A 66 17.68 -2.91 -14.67
C LEU A 66 17.76 -3.65 -16.02
N SER A 67 18.05 -4.95 -16.02
CA SER A 67 18.02 -5.73 -17.26
C SER A 67 16.61 -5.84 -17.84
N VAL A 68 15.59 -5.92 -16.99
CA VAL A 68 14.17 -5.89 -17.41
C VAL A 68 13.78 -4.51 -17.93
N ASP A 69 14.26 -3.44 -17.28
CA ASP A 69 14.02 -2.07 -17.74
C ASP A 69 14.54 -1.83 -19.17
N LEU A 70 15.69 -2.40 -19.52
CA LEU A 70 16.21 -2.32 -20.88
C LEU A 70 15.31 -3.04 -21.90
N GLU A 71 14.80 -4.22 -21.56
CA GLU A 71 13.86 -4.96 -22.41
C GLU A 71 12.53 -4.18 -22.58
N ILE A 72 11.99 -3.63 -21.50
CA ILE A 72 10.79 -2.78 -21.54
C ILE A 72 11.02 -1.57 -22.45
N THR A 73 12.15 -0.87 -22.27
CA THR A 73 12.50 0.30 -23.10
C THR A 73 12.52 -0.03 -24.58
N ALA A 74 13.09 -1.17 -24.95
CA ALA A 74 13.14 -1.62 -26.34
C ALA A 74 11.75 -1.99 -26.91
N ALA A 75 10.84 -2.50 -26.04
CA ALA A 75 9.52 -3.00 -26.46
C ALA A 75 8.45 -1.90 -26.52
N VAL A 76 8.56 -0.81 -25.75
CA VAL A 76 7.50 0.19 -25.56
C VAL A 76 7.44 1.27 -26.66
N ALA A 77 8.03 1.03 -27.82
CA ALA A 77 8.03 1.99 -28.94
C ALA A 77 6.65 2.29 -29.49
N GLY A 78 6.43 3.53 -29.97
CA GLY A 78 5.21 3.93 -30.65
C GLY A 78 4.03 4.29 -29.75
N VAL A 79 4.28 4.55 -28.46
CA VAL A 79 3.31 5.16 -27.53
C VAL A 79 3.44 6.69 -27.53
N ASP A 80 2.41 7.39 -27.08
CA ASP A 80 2.41 8.84 -26.95
C ASP A 80 3.03 9.30 -25.62
N LEU A 81 3.05 8.42 -24.61
CA LEU A 81 3.53 8.70 -23.27
C LEU A 81 3.87 7.38 -22.57
N VAL A 82 4.85 7.39 -21.64
CA VAL A 82 5.10 6.29 -20.71
C VAL A 82 4.75 6.69 -19.28
N HIS A 83 4.07 5.79 -18.56
CA HIS A 83 3.71 5.96 -17.15
C HIS A 83 4.30 4.82 -16.32
N SER A 84 5.24 5.10 -15.45
CA SER A 84 5.92 4.10 -14.64
C SER A 84 5.49 4.11 -13.17
N HIS A 85 5.53 2.92 -12.56
CA HIS A 85 5.16 2.69 -11.17
C HIS A 85 6.33 2.08 -10.41
N THR A 86 6.76 2.71 -9.33
CA THR A 86 7.90 2.34 -8.46
C THR A 86 9.26 2.40 -9.17
N TRP A 87 10.34 2.44 -8.37
CA TRP A 87 11.71 2.47 -8.89
C TRP A 87 12.03 1.28 -9.82
N TYR A 88 11.32 0.15 -9.66
CA TYR A 88 11.52 -1.05 -10.48
C TYR A 88 11.25 -0.84 -11.97
N ALA A 89 10.41 0.12 -12.34
CA ALA A 89 10.10 0.44 -13.73
C ALA A 89 10.42 1.91 -14.10
N ASN A 90 10.84 2.70 -13.12
CA ASN A 90 11.13 4.12 -13.36
C ASN A 90 12.30 4.33 -14.34
N PHE A 91 13.28 3.40 -14.35
CA PHE A 91 14.41 3.52 -15.27
C PHE A 91 13.98 3.23 -16.72
N ALA A 92 13.11 2.26 -16.93
CA ALA A 92 12.52 2.03 -18.25
C ALA A 92 11.78 3.26 -18.77
N GLY A 93 10.98 3.92 -17.89
CA GLY A 93 10.29 5.17 -18.24
C GLY A 93 11.27 6.30 -18.59
N HIS A 94 12.31 6.48 -17.81
CA HIS A 94 13.35 7.47 -18.05
C HIS A 94 14.09 7.23 -19.38
N LEU A 95 14.50 5.98 -19.63
CA LEU A 95 15.17 5.62 -20.89
C LEU A 95 14.23 5.77 -22.10
N SER A 96 12.96 5.42 -21.98
CA SER A 96 11.97 5.59 -23.03
C SER A 96 11.78 7.06 -23.39
N LYS A 97 11.74 7.95 -22.40
CA LYS A 97 11.73 9.40 -22.63
C LYS A 97 12.92 9.85 -23.48
N ILE A 98 14.12 9.39 -23.13
CA ILE A 98 15.36 9.78 -23.84
C ILE A 98 15.40 9.17 -25.25
N LEU A 99 15.12 7.86 -25.36
CA LEU A 99 15.30 7.11 -26.60
C LEU A 99 14.20 7.38 -27.62
N HIS A 100 12.94 7.46 -27.18
CA HIS A 100 11.77 7.58 -28.04
C HIS A 100 11.21 9.01 -28.10
N GLY A 101 11.69 9.93 -27.24
CA GLY A 101 11.24 11.33 -27.22
C GLY A 101 9.83 11.51 -26.69
N VAL A 102 9.32 10.58 -25.87
CA VAL A 102 7.97 10.61 -25.30
C VAL A 102 7.98 11.14 -23.86
N PRO A 103 6.92 11.83 -23.39
CA PRO A 103 6.81 12.24 -21.99
C PRO A 103 6.83 11.04 -21.03
N HIS A 104 7.40 11.26 -19.83
CA HIS A 104 7.43 10.28 -18.76
C HIS A 104 6.67 10.80 -17.54
N VAL A 105 5.62 10.07 -17.14
CA VAL A 105 4.85 10.27 -15.91
C VAL A 105 5.23 9.19 -14.91
N ILE A 106 5.36 9.54 -13.63
CA ILE A 106 5.65 8.60 -12.53
C ILE A 106 4.52 8.65 -11.52
N THR A 107 4.02 7.49 -11.04
CA THR A 107 3.24 7.44 -9.81
C THR A 107 4.13 7.07 -8.63
N ALA A 108 4.17 7.95 -7.63
CA ALA A 108 4.91 7.78 -6.38
C ALA A 108 4.11 6.92 -5.38
N HIS A 109 4.42 5.62 -5.32
CA HIS A 109 3.83 4.70 -4.33
C HIS A 109 4.64 4.60 -3.05
N SER A 110 5.91 4.90 -3.09
CA SER A 110 6.87 4.98 -1.98
C SER A 110 8.14 5.61 -2.50
N LEU A 111 8.99 6.10 -1.61
CA LEU A 111 10.26 6.73 -1.95
C LEU A 111 11.40 6.00 -1.26
N GLU A 112 12.48 5.68 -2.00
CA GLU A 112 13.64 4.99 -1.44
C GLU A 112 14.27 5.78 -0.25
N PRO A 113 14.43 7.12 -0.29
CA PRO A 113 14.97 7.87 0.85
C PRO A 113 14.12 7.79 2.13
N ARG A 114 12.81 7.54 2.00
CA ARG A 114 11.89 7.35 3.14
C ARG A 114 11.86 5.92 3.66
N ARG A 115 12.63 5.01 3.07
CA ARG A 115 12.63 3.58 3.38
C ARG A 115 14.06 3.05 3.59
N PRO A 116 14.87 3.64 4.50
CA PRO A 116 16.28 3.26 4.69
C PRO A 116 16.47 1.79 5.08
N TRP A 117 15.47 1.16 5.71
CA TRP A 117 15.46 -0.27 6.01
C TRP A 117 15.49 -1.17 4.76
N LYS A 118 15.20 -0.64 3.57
CA LYS A 118 15.38 -1.37 2.29
C LYS A 118 16.83 -1.82 2.04
N ALA A 119 17.80 -1.17 2.66
CA ALA A 119 19.19 -1.61 2.62
C ALA A 119 19.37 -3.03 3.21
N GLU A 120 18.53 -3.44 4.16
CA GLU A 120 18.52 -4.79 4.73
C GLU A 120 18.15 -5.84 3.66
N GLN A 121 17.26 -5.51 2.71
CA GLN A 121 16.83 -6.41 1.63
C GLN A 121 17.74 -6.38 0.40
N LEU A 122 18.16 -5.19 -0.01
CA LEU A 122 18.88 -4.97 -1.28
C LEU A 122 20.39 -4.91 -1.11
N GLY A 123 20.90 -4.78 0.12
CA GLY A 123 22.32 -4.59 0.37
C GLY A 123 22.89 -3.44 -0.46
N GLY A 124 23.99 -3.69 -1.21
CA GLY A 124 24.58 -2.70 -2.10
C GLY A 124 23.67 -2.22 -3.24
N GLY A 125 22.63 -2.99 -3.57
CA GLY A 125 21.63 -2.64 -4.57
C GLY A 125 20.74 -1.45 -4.16
N TYR A 126 20.64 -1.14 -2.87
CA TYR A 126 19.89 0.02 -2.38
C TYR A 126 20.44 1.36 -2.89
N ARG A 127 21.76 1.48 -3.08
CA ARG A 127 22.35 2.68 -3.69
C ARG A 127 21.96 2.82 -5.16
N LEU A 128 21.83 1.68 -5.84
CA LEU A 128 21.44 1.65 -7.25
C LEU A 128 19.94 2.00 -7.40
N SER A 129 19.05 1.42 -6.58
CA SER A 129 17.62 1.76 -6.61
C SER A 129 17.38 3.23 -6.28
N SER A 130 18.09 3.78 -5.28
CA SER A 130 18.02 5.20 -4.91
C SER A 130 18.51 6.14 -6.02
N TRP A 131 19.59 5.74 -6.73
CA TRP A 131 20.08 6.51 -7.87
C TRP A 131 19.10 6.48 -9.05
N VAL A 132 18.55 5.32 -9.37
CA VAL A 132 17.54 5.15 -10.42
C VAL A 132 16.32 6.01 -10.14
N GLU A 133 15.77 5.90 -8.92
CA GLU A 133 14.58 6.66 -8.52
C GLU A 133 14.83 8.16 -8.64
N ARG A 134 15.91 8.68 -8.04
CA ARG A 134 16.26 10.11 -8.14
C ARG A 134 16.36 10.56 -9.60
N THR A 135 17.12 9.82 -10.42
CA THR A 135 17.35 10.18 -11.83
C THR A 135 16.04 10.27 -12.61
N ALA A 136 15.12 9.33 -12.37
CA ALA A 136 13.84 9.31 -13.03
C ALA A 136 12.92 10.45 -12.56
N TYR A 137 12.82 10.68 -11.24
CA TYR A 137 11.97 11.73 -10.67
C TYR A 137 12.42 13.13 -11.11
N GLU A 138 13.71 13.44 -11.03
CA GLU A 138 14.23 14.76 -11.43
C GLU A 138 14.03 15.05 -12.93
N ALA A 139 13.95 14.00 -13.76
CA ALA A 139 13.78 14.12 -15.21
C ALA A 139 12.32 13.94 -15.67
N ALA A 140 11.38 13.51 -14.81
CA ALA A 140 9.99 13.26 -15.19
C ALA A 140 9.27 14.53 -15.64
N ASP A 141 8.34 14.39 -16.61
CA ASP A 141 7.48 15.49 -17.04
C ASP A 141 6.36 15.77 -16.05
N ALA A 142 5.85 14.72 -15.39
CA ALA A 142 4.97 14.84 -14.23
C ALA A 142 5.18 13.70 -13.24
N VAL A 143 4.88 13.99 -11.97
CA VAL A 143 4.85 13.01 -10.88
C VAL A 143 3.45 13.04 -10.26
N ILE A 144 2.81 11.89 -10.18
CA ILE A 144 1.56 11.68 -9.47
C ILE A 144 1.90 11.21 -8.05
N ALA A 145 1.60 12.03 -7.07
CA ALA A 145 1.67 11.66 -5.66
C ALA A 145 0.32 11.12 -5.20
N VAL A 146 0.32 9.98 -4.49
CA VAL A 146 -0.93 9.32 -4.06
C VAL A 146 -1.60 9.99 -2.86
N SER A 147 -1.01 11.06 -2.33
CA SER A 147 -1.54 11.89 -1.24
C SER A 147 -0.84 13.25 -1.20
N ASP A 148 -1.38 14.23 -0.48
CA ASP A 148 -0.68 15.49 -0.18
C ASP A 148 0.57 15.23 0.68
N GLY A 149 0.51 14.28 1.62
CA GLY A 149 1.66 13.81 2.38
C GLY A 149 2.76 13.25 1.48
N MET A 150 2.42 12.41 0.50
CA MET A 150 3.38 11.91 -0.49
C MET A 150 3.95 13.03 -1.38
N ARG A 151 3.12 14.02 -1.74
CA ARG A 151 3.60 15.19 -2.48
C ARG A 151 4.67 15.96 -1.70
N ALA A 152 4.44 16.17 -0.41
CA ALA A 152 5.42 16.81 0.47
C ALA A 152 6.73 15.99 0.54
N ASP A 153 6.62 14.67 0.71
CA ASP A 153 7.77 13.76 0.74
C ASP A 153 8.57 13.76 -0.56
N VAL A 154 7.89 13.76 -1.73
CA VAL A 154 8.54 13.86 -3.05
C VAL A 154 9.35 15.14 -3.15
N LEU A 155 8.77 16.27 -2.79
CA LEU A 155 9.45 17.58 -2.87
C LEU A 155 10.60 17.73 -1.87
N ASP A 156 10.51 17.10 -0.71
CA ASP A 156 11.59 17.05 0.27
C ASP A 156 12.75 16.15 -0.18
N CYS A 157 12.43 14.96 -0.72
CA CYS A 157 13.43 14.02 -1.20
C CYS A 157 14.13 14.48 -2.49
N TYR A 158 13.43 15.21 -3.36
CA TYR A 158 13.90 15.66 -4.67
C TYR A 158 13.70 17.18 -4.84
N PRO A 159 14.46 18.01 -4.13
CA PRO A 159 14.23 19.47 -4.07
C PRO A 159 14.53 20.20 -5.39
N THR A 160 15.14 19.53 -6.38
CA THR A 160 15.34 20.05 -7.74
C THR A 160 14.12 19.90 -8.63
N LEU A 161 13.14 19.08 -8.22
CA LEU A 161 11.90 18.86 -8.97
C LEU A 161 10.99 20.08 -8.82
N ASP A 162 10.50 20.59 -9.96
CA ASP A 162 9.54 21.68 -9.97
C ASP A 162 8.22 21.25 -9.31
N PRO A 163 7.77 21.92 -8.24
CA PRO A 163 6.52 21.61 -7.56
C PRO A 163 5.27 21.62 -8.46
N ALA A 164 5.30 22.37 -9.58
CA ALA A 164 4.22 22.40 -10.56
C ALA A 164 4.05 21.08 -11.34
N ARG A 165 5.09 20.24 -11.36
CA ARG A 165 5.05 18.91 -11.98
C ARG A 165 4.52 17.83 -11.05
N VAL A 166 4.28 18.12 -9.76
CA VAL A 166 3.81 17.13 -8.78
C VAL A 166 2.32 17.31 -8.53
N HIS A 167 1.55 16.38 -9.06
CA HIS A 167 0.09 16.34 -8.99
C HIS A 167 -0.36 15.36 -7.91
N VAL A 168 -1.44 15.65 -7.19
CA VAL A 168 -2.04 14.73 -6.22
C VAL A 168 -3.20 14.00 -6.87
N VAL A 169 -3.09 12.67 -6.98
CA VAL A 169 -4.19 11.79 -7.40
C VAL A 169 -4.24 10.63 -6.40
N ARG A 170 -5.21 10.66 -5.50
CA ARG A 170 -5.34 9.65 -4.43
C ARG A 170 -5.72 8.30 -4.99
N ASN A 171 -5.26 7.22 -4.35
CA ASN A 171 -5.70 5.87 -4.72
C ASN A 171 -7.19 5.68 -4.47
N GLY A 172 -7.80 4.78 -5.24
CA GLY A 172 -9.19 4.39 -5.11
C GLY A 172 -9.39 3.12 -4.29
N ILE A 173 -10.66 2.80 -4.10
CA ILE A 173 -11.14 1.52 -3.57
C ILE A 173 -12.29 1.01 -4.44
N ASP A 174 -12.32 -0.29 -4.68
CA ASP A 174 -13.47 -0.94 -5.31
C ASP A 174 -14.49 -1.33 -4.23
N THR A 175 -15.50 -0.49 -4.04
CA THR A 175 -16.54 -0.66 -3.02
C THR A 175 -17.60 -1.70 -3.40
N SER A 176 -17.51 -2.29 -4.59
CA SER A 176 -18.29 -3.47 -4.96
C SER A 176 -17.56 -4.77 -4.61
N LEU A 177 -16.23 -4.74 -4.66
CA LEU A 177 -15.39 -5.84 -4.18
C LEU A 177 -15.29 -5.83 -2.65
N TYR A 178 -14.97 -4.66 -2.06
CA TYR A 178 -14.89 -4.48 -0.61
C TYR A 178 -16.22 -3.95 -0.09
N GLU A 179 -17.03 -4.84 0.44
CA GLU A 179 -18.31 -4.54 1.07
C GLU A 179 -18.47 -5.36 2.35
N SER A 180 -19.37 -4.94 3.23
CA SER A 180 -19.67 -5.68 4.44
C SER A 180 -20.34 -7.01 4.10
N VAL A 181 -19.80 -8.09 4.65
CA VAL A 181 -20.30 -9.46 4.49
C VAL A 181 -20.68 -10.07 5.84
N SER A 182 -21.66 -10.98 5.82
CA SER A 182 -22.14 -11.65 7.04
C SER A 182 -21.55 -13.06 7.25
N GLY A 183 -20.77 -13.57 6.28
CA GLY A 183 -20.12 -14.88 6.40
C GLY A 183 -19.07 -14.90 7.50
N THR A 184 -18.94 -16.03 8.22
CA THR A 184 -18.02 -16.22 9.36
C THR A 184 -17.12 -17.43 9.21
N ASP A 185 -17.24 -18.16 8.11
CA ASP A 185 -16.53 -19.43 7.90
C ASP A 185 -14.99 -19.27 7.93
N ALA A 186 -14.45 -18.15 7.47
CA ALA A 186 -13.03 -17.85 7.59
C ALA A 186 -12.63 -17.62 9.07
N LEU A 187 -13.44 -16.92 9.84
CA LEU A 187 -13.18 -16.70 11.27
C LEU A 187 -13.23 -18.02 12.03
N GLU A 188 -14.27 -18.81 11.85
CA GLU A 188 -14.49 -20.08 12.50
C GLU A 188 -13.37 -21.10 12.20
N ARG A 189 -12.90 -21.14 10.93
CA ARG A 189 -11.78 -22.00 10.51
C ARG A 189 -10.49 -21.67 11.27
N HIS A 190 -10.27 -20.42 11.64
CA HIS A 190 -9.12 -19.99 12.43
C HIS A 190 -9.40 -19.97 13.94
N GLY A 191 -10.56 -20.46 14.41
CA GLY A 191 -10.93 -20.51 15.80
C GLY A 191 -11.29 -19.15 16.42
N ILE A 192 -11.58 -18.15 15.59
CA ILE A 192 -11.98 -16.81 15.99
C ILE A 192 -13.49 -16.81 16.24
N ASP A 193 -13.91 -16.34 17.40
CA ASP A 193 -15.31 -16.24 17.79
C ASP A 193 -15.92 -14.93 17.26
N PRO A 194 -16.83 -14.97 16.25
CA PRO A 194 -17.40 -13.76 15.67
C PRO A 194 -18.36 -13.01 16.64
N ALA A 195 -18.75 -13.62 17.76
CA ALA A 195 -19.59 -12.98 18.77
C ALA A 195 -18.79 -12.10 19.75
N LYS A 196 -17.47 -12.22 19.76
CA LYS A 196 -16.57 -11.42 20.62
C LYS A 196 -16.04 -10.21 19.86
N PRO A 197 -15.70 -9.12 20.56
CA PRO A 197 -15.01 -8.00 19.93
C PRO A 197 -13.70 -8.41 19.26
N ILE A 198 -13.46 -7.94 18.05
CA ILE A 198 -12.26 -8.23 17.26
C ILE A 198 -11.51 -6.94 16.99
N VAL A 199 -10.22 -6.96 17.31
CA VAL A 199 -9.20 -5.97 16.91
C VAL A 199 -8.42 -6.59 15.76
N ALA A 200 -8.57 -6.08 14.55
CA ALA A 200 -7.99 -6.66 13.35
C ALA A 200 -6.80 -5.85 12.82
N PHE A 201 -5.80 -6.55 12.32
CA PHE A 201 -4.72 -6.03 11.51
C PHE A 201 -4.61 -6.86 10.22
N VAL A 202 -4.45 -6.19 9.09
CA VAL A 202 -4.21 -6.82 7.78
C VAL A 202 -3.00 -6.16 7.13
N GLY A 203 -1.98 -6.94 6.80
CA GLY A 203 -0.82 -6.40 6.13
C GLY A 203 0.40 -7.32 6.16
N ARG A 204 1.47 -6.92 5.46
CA ARG A 204 2.75 -7.62 5.53
C ARG A 204 3.49 -7.31 6.83
N ILE A 205 4.34 -8.24 7.24
CA ILE A 205 5.24 -8.04 8.39
C ILE A 205 6.47 -7.26 7.92
N THR A 206 6.39 -5.94 8.05
CA THR A 206 7.47 -5.03 7.66
C THR A 206 7.65 -3.97 8.75
N ARG A 207 8.83 -3.35 8.82
CA ARG A 207 9.05 -2.22 9.75
C ARG A 207 8.09 -1.07 9.45
N GLN A 208 7.78 -0.84 8.17
CA GLN A 208 6.84 0.18 7.71
C GLN A 208 5.44 0.01 8.32
N LYS A 209 4.93 -1.23 8.37
CA LYS A 209 3.55 -1.52 8.81
C LYS A 209 3.37 -1.52 10.33
N GLY A 210 4.45 -1.50 11.08
CA GLY A 210 4.42 -1.25 12.51
C GLY A 210 3.66 -2.29 13.35
N VAL A 211 3.49 -3.54 12.87
CA VAL A 211 2.74 -4.59 13.59
C VAL A 211 3.23 -4.81 15.03
N GLY A 212 4.55 -4.64 15.28
CA GLY A 212 5.13 -4.74 16.61
C GLY A 212 4.59 -3.69 17.60
N HIS A 213 4.19 -2.51 17.12
CA HIS A 213 3.56 -1.49 17.97
C HIS A 213 2.16 -1.93 18.42
N LEU A 214 1.37 -2.54 17.51
CA LEU A 214 0.07 -3.10 17.88
C LEU A 214 0.21 -4.26 18.87
N VAL A 215 1.15 -5.19 18.62
CA VAL A 215 1.40 -6.32 19.54
C VAL A 215 1.79 -5.80 20.93
N ALA A 216 2.65 -4.79 21.02
CA ALA A 216 3.01 -4.17 22.28
C ALA A 216 1.82 -3.44 22.95
N ALA A 217 1.01 -2.72 22.20
CA ALA A 217 -0.19 -2.05 22.70
C ALA A 217 -1.24 -3.05 23.21
N ALA A 218 -1.32 -4.24 22.61
CA ALA A 218 -2.30 -5.26 22.94
C ALA A 218 -2.17 -5.81 24.38
N HIS A 219 -1.02 -5.67 25.03
CA HIS A 219 -0.87 -5.97 26.47
C HIS A 219 -1.72 -5.06 27.37
N ARG A 220 -2.19 -3.91 26.85
CA ARG A 220 -2.95 -2.89 27.59
C ARG A 220 -4.44 -2.85 27.20
N ILE A 221 -4.85 -3.75 26.28
CA ILE A 221 -6.24 -3.87 25.80
C ILE A 221 -6.97 -4.95 26.61
N THR A 222 -8.28 -4.82 26.81
CA THR A 222 -9.08 -5.81 27.53
C THR A 222 -8.93 -7.22 26.96
N GLU A 223 -8.87 -8.22 27.84
CA GLU A 223 -8.75 -9.65 27.48
C GLU A 223 -10.01 -10.22 26.81
N ASP A 224 -11.16 -9.56 26.95
CA ASP A 224 -12.40 -9.97 26.30
C ASP A 224 -12.36 -9.77 24.77
N ALA A 225 -11.49 -8.89 24.27
CA ALA A 225 -11.30 -8.66 22.85
C ALA A 225 -10.28 -9.64 22.25
N GLN A 226 -10.57 -10.11 21.06
CA GLN A 226 -9.65 -10.94 20.27
C GLN A 226 -8.75 -10.06 19.41
N LEU A 227 -7.45 -10.34 19.38
CA LEU A 227 -6.50 -9.75 18.44
C LEU A 227 -6.32 -10.70 17.26
N VAL A 228 -6.69 -10.25 16.07
CA VAL A 228 -6.59 -11.01 14.83
C VAL A 228 -5.56 -10.34 13.92
N LEU A 229 -4.42 -11.00 13.76
CA LEU A 229 -3.33 -10.55 12.90
C LEU A 229 -3.34 -11.36 11.59
N CYS A 230 -3.86 -10.80 10.50
CA CYS A 230 -3.68 -11.34 9.16
C CYS A 230 -2.37 -10.76 8.61
N ALA A 231 -1.26 -11.35 9.04
CA ALA A 231 0.07 -10.80 8.86
C ALA A 231 1.06 -11.88 8.39
N GLY A 232 1.50 -11.77 7.15
CA GLY A 232 2.45 -12.68 6.52
C GLY A 232 3.52 -11.92 5.74
N ALA A 233 4.27 -12.67 4.92
CA ALA A 233 5.29 -12.14 4.00
C ALA A 233 6.27 -11.16 4.69
N PRO A 234 7.06 -11.62 5.69
CA PRO A 234 8.05 -10.77 6.35
C PRO A 234 9.12 -10.31 5.36
N ASP A 235 9.58 -9.07 5.52
CA ASP A 235 10.62 -8.51 4.64
C ASP A 235 11.97 -9.20 4.84
N THR A 236 12.29 -9.62 6.06
CA THR A 236 13.52 -10.39 6.38
C THR A 236 13.26 -11.46 7.44
N PRO A 237 14.12 -12.50 7.54
CA PRO A 237 14.03 -13.52 8.59
C PRO A 237 14.11 -12.94 10.01
N GLU A 238 14.87 -11.87 10.22
CA GLU A 238 15.04 -11.21 11.50
C GLU A 238 13.72 -10.58 11.97
N ILE A 239 13.03 -9.85 11.07
CA ILE A 239 11.71 -9.25 11.36
C ILE A 239 10.67 -10.35 11.63
N ALA A 240 10.75 -11.47 10.91
CA ALA A 240 9.90 -12.64 11.18
C ALA A 240 10.08 -13.14 12.61
N ALA A 241 11.33 -13.40 13.01
CA ALA A 241 11.68 -13.92 14.32
C ALA A 241 11.29 -12.94 15.46
N GLU A 242 11.53 -11.64 15.28
CA GLU A 242 11.10 -10.58 16.22
C GLU A 242 9.58 -10.61 16.42
N THR A 243 8.82 -10.71 15.32
CA THR A 243 7.36 -10.74 15.38
C THR A 243 6.84 -12.03 16.03
N GLU A 244 7.43 -13.19 15.71
CA GLU A 244 7.11 -14.47 16.33
C GLU A 244 7.30 -14.42 17.86
N ALA A 245 8.45 -13.91 18.30
CA ALA A 245 8.75 -13.79 19.73
C ALA A 245 7.74 -12.87 20.44
N ALA A 246 7.43 -11.71 19.86
CA ALA A 246 6.49 -10.75 20.43
C ALA A 246 5.07 -11.31 20.52
N VAL A 247 4.58 -11.97 19.46
CA VAL A 247 3.25 -12.60 19.47
C VAL A 247 3.18 -13.77 20.44
N ALA A 248 4.23 -14.58 20.54
CA ALA A 248 4.31 -15.69 21.49
C ALA A 248 4.26 -15.18 22.95
N GLU A 249 4.96 -14.09 23.28
CA GLU A 249 4.89 -13.47 24.62
C GLU A 249 3.50 -12.90 24.91
N LEU A 250 2.88 -12.25 23.94
CA LEU A 250 1.52 -11.74 24.09
C LEU A 250 0.51 -12.89 24.33
N ALA A 251 0.63 -14.00 23.60
CA ALA A 251 -0.24 -15.16 23.73
C ALA A 251 -0.10 -15.89 25.08
N LYS A 252 1.06 -15.76 25.76
CA LYS A 252 1.22 -16.23 27.14
C LYS A 252 0.55 -15.29 28.16
N ALA A 253 0.55 -13.99 27.86
CA ALA A 253 0.03 -12.96 28.75
C ALA A 253 -1.50 -12.81 28.68
N ARG A 254 -2.13 -13.13 27.53
CA ARG A 254 -3.57 -12.99 27.33
C ARG A 254 -4.13 -14.05 26.38
N PRO A 255 -5.40 -14.46 26.54
CA PRO A 255 -6.11 -15.28 25.54
C PRO A 255 -6.52 -14.46 24.32
N GLY A 256 -7.03 -15.15 23.30
CA GLY A 256 -7.65 -14.51 22.12
C GLY A 256 -6.65 -13.82 21.19
N VAL A 257 -5.44 -14.34 21.08
CA VAL A 257 -4.44 -13.88 20.10
C VAL A 257 -4.40 -14.87 18.95
N PHE A 258 -4.78 -14.40 17.76
CA PHE A 258 -4.83 -15.21 16.54
C PHE A 258 -3.89 -14.59 15.50
N TRP A 259 -2.95 -15.37 15.01
CA TRP A 259 -2.02 -14.93 13.97
C TRP A 259 -2.12 -15.84 12.77
N ILE A 260 -2.67 -15.28 11.67
CA ILE A 260 -2.82 -15.93 10.37
C ILE A 260 -1.63 -15.50 9.51
N GLN A 261 -0.70 -16.41 9.27
CA GLN A 261 0.55 -16.12 8.56
C GLN A 261 0.43 -16.27 7.04
N GLU A 262 -0.58 -16.97 6.58
CA GLU A 262 -0.87 -17.13 5.16
C GLU A 262 -1.51 -15.87 4.56
N MET A 263 -1.31 -15.68 3.25
CA MET A 263 -2.01 -14.64 2.50
C MET A 263 -3.46 -15.08 2.30
N LEU A 264 -4.38 -14.44 3.02
CA LEU A 264 -5.81 -14.74 2.86
C LEU A 264 -6.34 -14.24 1.52
N PRO A 265 -7.24 -15.01 0.86
CA PRO A 265 -8.04 -14.51 -0.25
C PRO A 265 -8.87 -13.29 0.15
N THR A 266 -9.17 -12.40 -0.80
CA THR A 266 -9.94 -11.17 -0.55
C THR A 266 -11.27 -11.43 0.16
N GLU A 267 -11.98 -12.50 -0.21
CA GLU A 267 -13.26 -12.87 0.39
C GLU A 267 -13.14 -13.18 1.90
N GLU A 268 -12.03 -13.76 2.32
CA GLU A 268 -11.75 -14.05 3.73
C GLU A 268 -11.28 -12.81 4.48
N VAL A 269 -10.46 -11.96 3.84
CA VAL A 269 -10.09 -10.64 4.39
C VAL A 269 -11.34 -9.80 4.66
N LYS A 270 -12.32 -9.81 3.75
CA LYS A 270 -13.61 -9.11 3.94
C LYS A 270 -14.36 -9.60 5.16
N GLN A 271 -14.37 -10.93 5.41
CA GLN A 271 -15.01 -11.49 6.61
C GLN A 271 -14.33 -10.97 7.87
N VAL A 272 -12.99 -11.00 7.93
CA VAL A 272 -12.25 -10.45 9.08
C VAL A 272 -12.55 -8.97 9.28
N LEU A 273 -12.47 -8.17 8.22
CA LEU A 273 -12.74 -6.73 8.30
C LEU A 273 -14.20 -6.45 8.70
N SER A 274 -15.17 -7.13 8.10
CA SER A 274 -16.61 -6.89 8.37
C SER A 274 -17.03 -7.24 9.80
N HIS A 275 -16.37 -8.18 10.45
CA HIS A 275 -16.64 -8.59 11.81
C HIS A 275 -15.72 -7.90 12.84
N ALA A 276 -14.73 -7.16 12.39
CA ALA A 276 -13.85 -6.42 13.29
C ALA A 276 -14.61 -5.25 13.95
N THR A 277 -14.50 -5.12 15.27
CA THR A 277 -14.95 -3.93 16.00
C THR A 277 -14.10 -2.73 15.62
N VAL A 278 -12.81 -2.97 15.44
CA VAL A 278 -11.84 -1.96 15.04
C VAL A 278 -10.74 -2.59 14.19
N PHE A 279 -10.43 -1.93 13.07
CA PHE A 279 -9.23 -2.20 12.28
C PHE A 279 -8.10 -1.28 12.72
N VAL A 280 -6.88 -1.79 12.84
CA VAL A 280 -5.72 -1.02 13.31
C VAL A 280 -4.65 -0.93 12.23
N CYS A 281 -4.23 0.30 11.91
CA CYS A 281 -3.14 0.59 10.98
C CYS A 281 -2.02 1.37 11.70
N PRO A 282 -1.09 0.66 12.39
CA PRO A 282 -0.05 1.29 13.20
C PRO A 282 1.20 1.62 12.37
N SER A 283 1.04 1.96 11.10
CA SER A 283 2.14 2.21 10.17
C SER A 283 3.00 3.39 10.64
N VAL A 284 4.33 3.28 10.48
CA VAL A 284 5.29 4.35 10.75
C VAL A 284 5.59 5.17 9.49
N TYR A 285 5.24 4.64 8.35
CA TYR A 285 5.29 5.30 7.05
C TYR A 285 4.16 4.73 6.16
N GLU A 286 3.29 5.60 5.64
CA GLU A 286 2.17 5.17 4.80
C GLU A 286 1.87 6.20 3.71
N PRO A 287 2.14 5.90 2.46
CA PRO A 287 1.89 6.83 1.33
C PRO A 287 0.44 7.30 1.23
N LEU A 288 -0.53 6.41 1.39
CA LEU A 288 -1.96 6.75 1.52
C LEU A 288 -2.66 5.83 2.54
N GLY A 289 -2.44 4.51 2.43
CA GLY A 289 -3.09 3.54 3.31
C GLY A 289 -4.35 2.92 2.70
N ILE A 290 -4.22 2.27 1.55
CA ILE A 290 -5.34 1.57 0.87
C ILE A 290 -6.04 0.59 1.82
N VAL A 291 -5.30 -0.08 2.72
CA VAL A 291 -5.89 -1.01 3.69
C VAL A 291 -6.89 -0.34 4.64
N ASN A 292 -6.72 0.97 4.92
CA ASN A 292 -7.73 1.73 5.68
C ASN A 292 -9.01 1.90 4.84
N LEU A 293 -8.87 2.15 3.52
CA LEU A 293 -10.01 2.20 2.61
C LEU A 293 -10.74 0.86 2.51
N GLU A 294 -10.02 -0.26 2.52
CA GLU A 294 -10.58 -1.61 2.53
C GLU A 294 -11.41 -1.85 3.81
N ALA A 295 -10.87 -1.50 4.98
CA ALA A 295 -11.59 -1.59 6.25
C ALA A 295 -12.83 -0.68 6.28
N MET A 296 -12.68 0.58 5.86
CA MET A 296 -13.79 1.54 5.76
C MET A 296 -14.87 1.06 4.78
N ALA A 297 -14.48 0.51 3.64
CA ALA A 297 -15.41 -0.05 2.65
C ALA A 297 -16.19 -1.26 3.21
N CYS A 298 -15.60 -2.05 4.10
CA CYS A 298 -16.27 -3.12 4.84
C CYS A 298 -17.12 -2.60 6.02
N GLY A 299 -17.12 -1.30 6.28
CA GLY A 299 -17.92 -0.69 7.36
C GLY A 299 -17.28 -0.76 8.73
N THR A 300 -15.96 -0.87 8.82
CA THR A 300 -15.20 -1.03 10.06
C THR A 300 -14.56 0.28 10.49
N ALA A 301 -14.67 0.62 11.77
CA ALA A 301 -13.97 1.76 12.36
C ALA A 301 -12.45 1.55 12.32
N VAL A 302 -11.70 2.62 12.09
CA VAL A 302 -10.24 2.58 11.97
C VAL A 302 -9.57 3.26 13.15
N VAL A 303 -8.53 2.63 13.72
CA VAL A 303 -7.54 3.29 14.57
C VAL A 303 -6.21 3.26 13.83
N ALA A 304 -5.66 4.40 13.51
CA ALA A 304 -4.44 4.48 12.70
C ALA A 304 -3.46 5.54 13.23
N SER A 305 -2.20 5.41 12.84
CA SER A 305 -1.24 6.49 13.00
C SER A 305 -1.61 7.70 12.13
N ASP A 306 -1.08 8.87 12.47
CA ASP A 306 -1.31 10.12 11.73
C ASP A 306 -0.23 10.40 10.66
N VAL A 307 0.44 9.35 10.16
CA VAL A 307 1.58 9.50 9.22
C VAL A 307 1.15 9.51 7.76
N GLY A 308 1.93 10.21 6.95
CA GLY A 308 1.79 10.23 5.49
C GLY A 308 0.40 10.63 5.01
N GLY A 309 -0.20 9.80 4.17
CA GLY A 309 -1.56 10.03 3.63
C GLY A 309 -2.70 9.49 4.48
N ILE A 310 -2.44 8.85 5.63
CA ILE A 310 -3.50 8.30 6.50
C ILE A 310 -4.52 9.37 6.92
N PRO A 311 -4.14 10.60 7.33
CA PRO A 311 -5.09 11.64 7.69
C PRO A 311 -5.99 12.12 6.55
N GLU A 312 -5.63 11.82 5.30
CA GLU A 312 -6.45 12.12 4.12
C GLU A 312 -7.53 11.06 3.87
N VAL A 313 -7.33 9.86 4.40
CA VAL A 313 -8.26 8.72 4.33
C VAL A 313 -9.17 8.70 5.56
N VAL A 314 -8.57 8.70 6.75
CA VAL A 314 -9.28 8.60 8.03
C VAL A 314 -9.54 10.00 8.56
N ASP A 315 -10.82 10.34 8.70
CA ASP A 315 -11.28 11.60 9.31
C ASP A 315 -11.39 11.39 10.82
N ASP A 316 -10.46 12.02 11.57
CA ASP A 316 -10.32 11.82 13.01
C ASP A 316 -11.59 12.19 13.78
N GLY A 317 -12.04 11.28 14.62
CA GLY A 317 -13.26 11.41 15.40
C GLY A 317 -14.55 11.14 14.61
N VAL A 318 -14.51 11.00 13.28
CA VAL A 318 -15.67 10.77 12.40
C VAL A 318 -15.66 9.38 11.79
N THR A 319 -14.61 8.99 11.08
CA THR A 319 -14.50 7.67 10.44
C THR A 319 -13.57 6.73 11.20
N GLY A 320 -12.82 7.25 12.17
CA GLY A 320 -11.86 6.52 12.97
C GLY A 320 -11.20 7.42 14.00
N LEU A 321 -10.12 6.95 14.59
CA LEU A 321 -9.29 7.71 15.52
C LEU A 321 -7.83 7.70 15.02
N LEU A 322 -7.21 8.87 14.99
CA LEU A 322 -5.80 9.02 14.66
C LEU A 322 -4.96 9.09 15.94
N VAL A 323 -3.80 8.44 15.91
CA VAL A 323 -2.83 8.42 17.00
C VAL A 323 -1.52 8.99 16.49
N HIS A 324 -1.01 10.00 17.18
CA HIS A 324 0.25 10.63 16.79
C HIS A 324 1.43 9.65 16.91
N TYR A 325 2.20 9.53 15.83
CA TYR A 325 3.43 8.75 15.81
C TYR A 325 4.64 9.67 15.85
N ASP A 326 5.48 9.48 16.88
CA ASP A 326 6.80 10.08 16.98
C ASP A 326 7.84 8.97 17.23
N GLU A 327 8.85 8.88 16.37
CA GLU A 327 9.95 7.93 16.52
C GLU A 327 10.74 8.18 17.82
N ALA A 328 10.76 9.42 18.31
CA ALA A 328 11.42 9.78 19.57
C ALA A 328 10.61 9.35 20.81
N ASP A 329 9.30 9.12 20.70
CA ASP A 329 8.43 8.69 21.80
C ASP A 329 7.47 7.57 21.40
N VAL A 330 8.03 6.42 21.07
CA VAL A 330 7.30 5.22 20.64
C VAL A 330 6.34 4.70 21.71
N GLU A 331 6.64 4.89 23.00
CA GLU A 331 5.76 4.42 24.09
C GLU A 331 4.48 5.26 24.16
N ALA A 332 4.54 6.57 23.96
CA ALA A 332 3.34 7.40 23.85
C ALA A 332 2.44 6.95 22.67
N PHE A 333 3.04 6.58 21.54
CA PHE A 333 2.29 6.03 20.41
C PHE A 333 1.59 4.70 20.76
N ARG A 334 2.28 3.77 21.41
CA ARG A 334 1.72 2.47 21.86
C ARG A 334 0.59 2.66 22.88
N ASP A 335 0.77 3.59 23.83
CA ASP A 335 -0.27 3.98 24.79
C ASP A 335 -1.48 4.60 24.09
N GLY A 336 -1.26 5.47 23.15
CA GLY A 336 -2.30 6.09 22.32
C GLY A 336 -3.09 5.06 21.50
N LEU A 337 -2.42 4.07 20.90
CA LEU A 337 -3.08 2.95 20.20
C LEU A 337 -3.96 2.16 21.18
N ALA A 338 -3.42 1.74 22.32
CA ALA A 338 -4.16 0.98 23.32
C ALA A 338 -5.38 1.75 23.83
N ALA A 339 -5.22 3.04 24.12
CA ALA A 339 -6.31 3.91 24.60
C ALA A 339 -7.42 4.09 23.52
N SER A 340 -7.03 4.34 22.27
CA SER A 340 -7.97 4.53 21.16
C SER A 340 -8.74 3.26 20.84
N ILE A 341 -8.07 2.10 20.82
CA ILE A 341 -8.70 0.79 20.65
C ILE A 341 -9.67 0.51 21.79
N SER A 342 -9.23 0.67 23.04
CA SER A 342 -10.06 0.42 24.23
C SER A 342 -11.30 1.32 24.26
N ARG A 343 -11.19 2.56 23.79
CA ARG A 343 -12.31 3.50 23.69
C ARG A 343 -13.40 3.00 22.72
N LEU A 344 -13.01 2.42 21.59
CA LEU A 344 -13.97 1.87 20.62
C LEU A 344 -14.52 0.52 21.08
N LEU A 345 -13.74 -0.31 21.75
CA LEU A 345 -14.22 -1.56 22.36
C LEU A 345 -15.25 -1.32 23.47
N ALA A 346 -15.09 -0.24 24.25
CA ALA A 346 -16.01 0.15 25.32
C ALA A 346 -17.32 0.80 24.79
N ASP A 347 -17.33 1.27 23.54
CA ASP A 347 -18.49 1.91 22.89
C ASP A 347 -18.71 1.33 21.48
N PRO A 348 -19.30 0.13 21.39
CA PRO A 348 -19.59 -0.51 20.10
C PRO A 348 -20.52 0.31 19.18
N ALA A 349 -21.41 1.10 19.76
CA ALA A 349 -22.32 1.96 19.00
C ALA A 349 -21.52 3.06 18.27
N ARG A 350 -20.55 3.65 18.94
CA ARG A 350 -19.63 4.62 18.33
C ARG A 350 -18.77 3.97 17.26
N ALA A 351 -18.21 2.79 17.52
CA ALA A 351 -17.42 2.06 16.53
C ALA A 351 -18.25 1.79 15.26
N ALA A 352 -19.49 1.30 15.41
CA ALA A 352 -20.42 1.06 14.29
C ALA A 352 -20.76 2.36 13.53
N ALA A 353 -20.98 3.47 14.23
CA ALA A 353 -21.25 4.77 13.61
C ALA A 353 -20.04 5.26 12.79
N MET A 354 -18.82 5.12 13.32
CA MET A 354 -17.57 5.45 12.60
C MET A 354 -17.37 4.56 11.38
N GLY A 355 -17.60 3.25 11.49
CA GLY A 355 -17.52 2.32 10.38
C GLY A 355 -18.49 2.67 9.25
N LYS A 356 -19.75 3.02 9.59
CA LYS A 356 -20.74 3.49 8.62
C LYS A 356 -20.29 4.77 7.92
N ALA A 357 -19.85 5.78 8.67
CA ALA A 357 -19.33 7.02 8.11
C ALA A 357 -18.11 6.78 7.21
N GLY A 358 -17.23 5.83 7.61
CA GLY A 358 -16.09 5.39 6.82
C GLY A 358 -16.50 4.83 5.46
N ARG A 359 -17.51 3.92 5.43
CA ARG A 359 -18.01 3.38 4.17
C ARG A 359 -18.62 4.46 3.27
N GLU A 360 -19.43 5.35 3.83
CA GLU A 360 -20.04 6.46 3.09
C GLU A 360 -18.96 7.35 2.44
N ARG A 361 -17.87 7.64 3.17
CA ARG A 361 -16.72 8.39 2.66
C ARG A 361 -15.99 7.63 1.56
N ALA A 362 -15.68 6.33 1.76
CA ALA A 362 -14.99 5.50 0.78
C ALA A 362 -15.75 5.46 -0.57
N VAL A 363 -17.07 5.27 -0.52
CA VAL A 363 -17.93 5.27 -1.72
C VAL A 363 -17.95 6.63 -2.43
N ARG A 364 -18.02 7.72 -1.67
CA ARG A 364 -18.18 9.06 -2.23
C ARG A 364 -16.88 9.63 -2.83
N GLU A 365 -15.73 9.39 -2.19
CA GLU A 365 -14.51 10.15 -2.45
C GLU A 365 -13.39 9.34 -3.13
N PHE A 366 -13.43 8.01 -3.07
CA PHE A 366 -12.30 7.16 -3.48
C PHE A 366 -12.65 6.17 -4.61
N SER A 367 -13.34 6.63 -5.67
CA SER A 367 -13.66 5.75 -6.80
C SER A 367 -12.50 5.61 -7.79
N TRP A 368 -12.23 4.40 -8.28
CA TRP A 368 -11.22 4.16 -9.32
C TRP A 368 -11.51 4.87 -10.65
N ALA A 369 -12.78 5.08 -10.97
CA ALA A 369 -13.16 5.87 -12.16
C ALA A 369 -12.69 7.33 -12.03
N GLY A 370 -12.84 7.93 -10.84
CA GLY A 370 -12.33 9.28 -10.56
C GLY A 370 -10.80 9.35 -10.62
N VAL A 371 -10.11 8.32 -10.07
CA VAL A 371 -8.65 8.20 -10.15
C VAL A 371 -8.17 8.14 -11.59
N ALA A 372 -8.79 7.31 -12.43
CA ALA A 372 -8.43 7.19 -13.84
C ALA A 372 -8.66 8.50 -14.62
N ALA A 373 -9.77 9.19 -14.37
CA ALA A 373 -10.05 10.48 -15.02
C ALA A 373 -8.98 11.53 -14.65
N GLN A 374 -8.65 11.67 -13.35
CA GLN A 374 -7.61 12.59 -12.89
C GLN A 374 -6.22 12.22 -13.46
N THR A 375 -5.90 10.92 -13.55
CA THR A 375 -4.66 10.44 -14.15
C THR A 375 -4.57 10.83 -15.64
N VAL A 376 -5.67 10.70 -16.40
CA VAL A 376 -5.74 11.13 -17.80
C VAL A 376 -5.58 12.64 -17.93
N ASP A 377 -6.09 13.44 -16.99
CA ASP A 377 -5.87 14.89 -17.00
C ASP A 377 -4.38 15.25 -16.80
N VAL A 378 -3.64 14.49 -15.96
CA VAL A 378 -2.18 14.63 -15.87
C VAL A 378 -1.51 14.27 -17.20
N TYR A 379 -1.92 13.19 -17.87
CA TYR A 379 -1.36 12.84 -19.19
C TYR A 379 -1.54 13.96 -20.20
N ARG A 380 -2.75 14.57 -20.27
CA ARG A 380 -3.06 15.70 -21.18
C ARG A 380 -2.24 16.93 -20.90
N SER A 381 -1.75 17.11 -19.68
CA SER A 381 -0.95 18.27 -19.29
C SER A 381 0.49 18.20 -19.80
N VAL A 382 0.96 17.01 -20.23
CA VAL A 382 2.37 16.78 -20.66
C VAL A 382 2.51 16.34 -22.12
N ILE A 383 1.41 16.04 -22.82
CA ILE A 383 1.35 15.77 -24.27
C ILE A 383 1.01 17.08 -24.98
#